data_07bf94b50d2a85612be85e4fbae04326
#
_entry.id   07bf94b50d2a85612be85e4fbae04326
#
_cell.length_a   1.000
_cell.length_b   1.000
_cell.length_c   1.000
_cell.angle_alpha   90.00
_cell.angle_beta   90.00
_cell.angle_gamma   90.00
#
_symmetry.space_group_name_H-M   'P 1'
#
loop_
_entity.id
_entity.type
_entity.pdbx_description
1 polymer ?
#
loop_
_entity_poly.entity_id
_entity_poly.type
_entity_poly.pdbx_seq_one_letter_code
_entity_poly.pdbx_strand_id
1 'polypeptide(L)' 'MKKVTIEMPVRAAAAVRQVLFDAQKGYATDAFCPERVFEIREVITDLDDAISAVVE' A
#
# COMPACT_ATOMS: atom_id res chain seq x y z
N MET A 1 2.03 -16.06 12.60
CA MET A 1 1.14 -15.14 11.87
C MET A 1 1.09 -15.53 10.39
N LYS A 2 -0.10 -15.62 9.86
CA LYS A 2 -0.25 -15.99 8.45
C LYS A 2 -0.06 -14.77 7.58
N LYS A 3 0.66 -14.94 6.48
CA LYS A 3 0.91 -13.88 5.53
C LYS A 3 0.33 -14.23 4.18
N VAL A 4 -0.14 -13.22 3.49
CA VAL A 4 -0.63 -13.37 2.12
C VAL A 4 0.47 -12.88 1.18
N THR A 5 0.80 -13.73 0.20
CA THR A 5 1.79 -13.36 -0.82
C THR A 5 1.09 -13.23 -2.16
N ILE A 6 1.29 -12.10 -2.81
CA ILE A 6 0.66 -11.82 -4.11
C ILE A 6 1.75 -11.45 -5.10
N GLU A 7 1.69 -12.07 -6.28
CA GLU A 7 2.59 -11.70 -7.38
C GLU A 7 1.83 -10.84 -8.38
N MET A 8 2.45 -9.75 -8.80
CA MET A 8 1.84 -8.85 -9.77
C MET A 8 2.93 -8.10 -10.52
N PRO A 9 2.64 -7.65 -11.75
CA PRO A 9 3.59 -6.82 -12.49
C PRO A 9 3.87 -5.51 -11.76
N VAL A 10 5.06 -4.95 -11.98
CA VAL A 10 5.43 -3.68 -11.35
C VAL A 10 4.40 -2.59 -11.66
N ARG A 11 3.89 -2.59 -12.88
CA ARG A 11 2.89 -1.62 -13.30
C ARG A 11 1.62 -1.71 -12.45
N ALA A 12 1.17 -2.93 -12.17
CA ALA A 12 -0.01 -3.14 -11.33
C ALA A 12 0.28 -2.73 -9.89
N ALA A 13 1.45 -3.06 -9.40
CA ALA A 13 1.84 -2.70 -8.03
C ALA A 13 1.88 -1.17 -7.86
N ALA A 14 2.40 -0.46 -8.85
CA ALA A 14 2.44 0.99 -8.82
C ALA A 14 1.04 1.60 -8.83
N ALA A 15 0.14 1.03 -9.62
CA ALA A 15 -1.24 1.50 -9.68
C ALA A 15 -1.96 1.30 -8.35
N VAL A 16 -1.78 0.13 -7.74
CA VAL A 16 -2.39 -0.16 -6.44
C VAL A 16 -1.83 0.76 -5.37
N ARG A 17 -0.52 0.99 -5.40
CA ARG A 17 0.12 1.89 -4.45
C ARG A 17 -0.48 3.29 -4.55
N GLN A 18 -0.72 3.79 -5.75
CA GLN A 18 -1.29 5.11 -5.95
C GLN A 18 -2.71 5.19 -5.40
N VAL A 19 -3.52 4.16 -5.66
CA VAL A 19 -4.89 4.10 -5.14
C VAL A 19 -4.89 4.09 -3.63
N LEU A 20 -4.00 3.32 -3.03
CA LEU A 20 -3.90 3.25 -1.57
C LEU A 20 -3.45 4.57 -0.97
N PHE A 21 -2.55 5.25 -1.65
CA PHE A 21 -2.07 6.55 -1.20
C PHE A 21 -3.22 7.56 -1.17
N ASP A 22 -4.03 7.57 -2.20
CA ASP A 22 -5.19 8.46 -2.27
C ASP A 22 -6.23 8.10 -1.20
N ALA A 23 -6.45 6.81 -0.99
CA ALA A 23 -7.38 6.36 0.03
C ALA A 23 -6.90 6.77 1.43
N GLN A 24 -5.60 6.68 1.68
CA GLN A 24 -5.02 7.09 2.95
C GLN A 24 -5.33 8.55 3.24
N LYS A 25 -5.24 9.41 2.25
CA LYS A 25 -5.53 10.82 2.43
C LYS A 25 -6.96 11.04 2.89
N GLY A 26 -7.90 10.31 2.30
CA GLY A 26 -9.29 10.39 2.68
C GLY A 26 -9.53 9.97 4.13
N TYR A 27 -8.96 8.85 4.51
CA TYR A 27 -9.10 8.36 5.88
C TYR A 27 -8.42 9.27 6.90
N ALA A 28 -7.28 9.82 6.54
CA ALA A 28 -6.57 10.73 7.42
C ALA A 28 -7.37 11.99 7.70
N THR A 29 -8.09 12.48 6.70
CA THR A 29 -8.94 13.66 6.83
C THR A 29 -10.17 13.37 7.68
N ASP A 30 -10.73 12.18 7.52
CA ASP A 30 -11.96 11.79 8.18
C ASP A 30 -11.77 11.42 9.64
N ALA A 31 -10.61 10.92 10.00
CA ALA A 31 -10.22 10.57 11.37
C ALA A 31 -11.09 9.50 12.03
N PHE A 32 -11.87 8.77 11.27
CA PHE A 32 -12.75 7.74 11.82
C PHE A 32 -12.10 6.37 11.92
N CYS A 33 -11.04 6.12 11.19
CA CYS A 33 -10.41 4.80 11.17
C CYS A 33 -8.89 4.91 11.18
N PRO A 34 -8.30 5.29 12.34
CA PRO A 34 -6.85 5.39 12.43
C PRO A 34 -6.15 4.06 12.15
N GLU A 35 -6.79 2.95 12.55
CA GLU A 35 -6.23 1.62 12.30
C GLU A 35 -6.14 1.34 10.80
N ARG A 36 -7.15 1.76 10.03
CA ARG A 36 -7.15 1.57 8.59
C ARG A 36 -6.02 2.35 7.93
N VAL A 37 -5.72 3.53 8.45
CA VAL A 37 -4.62 4.34 7.93
C VAL A 37 -3.30 3.62 8.13
N PHE A 38 -3.08 3.03 9.29
CA PHE A 38 -1.87 2.26 9.55
C PHE A 38 -1.75 1.05 8.65
N GLU A 39 -2.84 0.32 8.45
CA GLU A 39 -2.86 -0.84 7.58
C GLU A 39 -2.48 -0.45 6.15
N ILE A 40 -3.06 0.64 5.66
CA ILE A 40 -2.79 1.12 4.31
C ILE A 40 -1.33 1.54 4.18
N ARG A 41 -0.79 2.23 5.18
CA ARG A 41 0.61 2.65 5.16
C ARG A 41 1.57 1.47 5.14
N GLU A 42 1.24 0.41 5.87
CA GLU A 42 2.05 -0.79 5.87
C GLU A 42 2.08 -1.42 4.48
N VAL A 43 0.94 -1.49 3.82
CA VAL A 43 0.86 -2.06 2.47
C VAL A 43 1.63 -1.18 1.49
N ILE A 44 1.51 0.14 1.61
CA ILE A 44 2.26 1.06 0.76
C ILE A 44 3.75 0.84 0.91
N THR A 45 4.24 0.70 2.13
CA THR A 45 5.64 0.46 2.40
C THR A 45 6.10 -0.85 1.78
N ASP A 46 5.31 -1.91 1.96
CA ASP A 46 5.63 -3.21 1.38
C ASP A 46 5.68 -3.15 -0.14
N LEU A 47 4.74 -2.44 -0.75
CA LEU A 47 4.73 -2.26 -2.21
C LEU A 47 5.94 -1.46 -2.67
N ASP A 48 6.31 -0.41 -1.96
CA ASP A 48 7.49 0.39 -2.28
C ASP A 48 8.75 -0.47 -2.25
N ASP A 49 8.90 -1.26 -1.20
CA ASP A 49 10.06 -2.14 -1.07
C ASP A 49 10.11 -3.16 -2.20
N ALA A 50 8.97 -3.75 -2.52
CA ALA A 50 8.90 -4.75 -3.58
C ALA A 50 9.21 -4.12 -4.94
N ILE A 51 8.68 -2.93 -5.21
CA ILE A 51 8.92 -2.23 -6.46
C ILE A 51 10.40 -1.86 -6.58
N SER A 52 10.99 -1.36 -5.51
CA SER A 52 12.40 -0.99 -5.50
C SER A 52 13.29 -2.21 -5.78
N ALA A 53 12.95 -3.34 -5.21
CA ALA A 53 13.72 -4.57 -5.41
C ALA A 53 13.72 -5.02 -6.86
N VAL A 54 12.62 -4.77 -7.57
CA VAL A 54 12.49 -5.21 -8.97
C VAL A 54 13.10 -4.19 -9.93
N VAL A 55 12.94 -2.91 -9.63
CA VAL A 55 13.38 -1.83 -10.53
C VAL A 55 14.90 -1.66 -10.51
N GLU A 56 15.53 -1.98 -9.40
CA GLU A 56 16.99 -1.93 -9.33
C GLU A 56 17.61 -3.02 -10.18
#